data_c7a05ffcb0fc12c16eedad0c59a0276f
#
_entry.id   c7a05ffcb0fc12c16eedad0c59a0276f
#
_cell.length_a   1.000
_cell.length_b   1.000
_cell.length_c   1.000
_cell.angle_alpha   90.00
_cell.angle_beta   90.00
_cell.angle_gamma   90.00
#
_symmetry.space_group_name_H-M   'P 1'
#
loop_
_entity.id
_entity.type
_entity.pdbx_description
1 polymer ?
#
loop_
_entity_poly.entity_id
_entity_poly.type
_entity_poly.pdbx_seq_one_letter_code
_entity_poly.pdbx_strand_id
1 'polypeptide(L)'
;MSARDGDGWVECDCGFKHWGLNGAAGLLLVRNRTVLLQHRAPWVHNGDTWGIPGGARDSHESIFEAALRESHEEIGIEINLVTQRETFSDDHGNWRYDTVIADAHPDLIAHEQNDESLEIQWVKFEDVAAKKLHPSFAKSWPELQTLLNKLFI
;
A
#
# COMPACT_ATOMS: atom_id res chain seq x y z
N MET A 1 -6.38 -23.39 -1.31
CA MET A 1 -5.40 -22.44 -0.77
C MET A 1 -5.60 -22.31 0.73
N SER A 2 -4.58 -22.54 1.51
CA SER A 2 -4.66 -22.38 2.96
C SER A 2 -4.79 -20.90 3.30
N ALA A 3 -5.59 -20.58 4.32
CA ALA A 3 -5.67 -19.24 4.85
C ALA A 3 -4.29 -18.84 5.42
N ARG A 4 -3.93 -17.58 5.29
CA ARG A 4 -2.73 -17.01 5.89
C ARG A 4 -3.00 -16.74 7.37
N ASP A 5 -1.98 -16.85 8.22
CA ASP A 5 -2.17 -16.65 9.67
C ASP A 5 -2.48 -15.19 10.05
N GLY A 6 -2.19 -14.25 9.15
CA GLY A 6 -2.54 -12.84 9.34
C GLY A 6 -3.97 -12.48 8.95
N ASP A 7 -4.69 -13.39 8.27
CA ASP A 7 -6.03 -13.11 7.78
C ASP A 7 -7.03 -13.14 8.94
N GLY A 8 -7.69 -12.01 9.17
CA GLY A 8 -8.69 -11.88 10.21
C GLY A 8 -8.94 -10.42 10.57
N TRP A 9 -10.03 -10.20 11.30
CA TRP A 9 -10.42 -8.86 11.74
C TRP A 9 -9.89 -8.59 13.15
N VAL A 10 -9.41 -7.38 13.35
CA VAL A 10 -9.01 -6.85 14.66
C VAL A 10 -9.99 -5.75 15.05
N GLU A 11 -10.59 -5.86 16.23
CA GLU A 11 -11.34 -4.77 16.82
C GLU A 11 -10.35 -3.79 17.42
N CYS A 12 -10.24 -2.62 16.80
CA CYS A 12 -9.22 -1.64 17.14
C CYS A 12 -9.69 -0.68 18.22
N ASP A 13 -8.76 -0.24 19.07
CA ASP A 13 -9.00 0.80 20.07
C ASP A 13 -9.40 2.13 19.42
N CYS A 14 -9.17 2.31 18.12
CA CYS A 14 -9.62 3.48 17.37
C CYS A 14 -11.13 3.51 17.09
N GLY A 15 -11.86 2.44 17.43
CA GLY A 15 -13.31 2.33 17.24
C GLY A 15 -13.75 1.63 15.97
N PHE A 16 -12.81 1.24 15.11
CA PHE A 16 -13.10 0.54 13.85
C PHE A 16 -12.47 -0.84 13.82
N LYS A 17 -12.97 -1.69 12.92
CA LYS A 17 -12.33 -2.97 12.63
C LYS A 17 -11.30 -2.81 11.53
N HIS A 18 -10.17 -3.51 11.66
CA HIS A 18 -9.14 -3.55 10.65
C HIS A 18 -8.80 -4.98 10.26
N TRP A 19 -8.52 -5.18 8.98
CA TRP A 19 -8.13 -6.49 8.46
C TRP A 19 -6.63 -6.68 8.66
N GLY A 20 -6.27 -7.78 9.30
CA GLY A 20 -4.88 -8.17 9.54
C GLY A 20 -4.62 -8.40 11.02
N LEU A 21 -4.55 -9.66 11.45
CA LEU A 21 -4.30 -10.03 12.87
C LEU A 21 -2.95 -9.50 13.36
N ASN A 22 -1.97 -9.41 12.46
CA ASN A 22 -0.60 -8.95 12.76
C ASN A 22 -0.33 -7.56 12.18
N GLY A 23 -1.38 -6.78 11.91
CA GLY A 23 -1.28 -5.53 11.19
C GLY A 23 -1.29 -5.74 9.68
N ALA A 24 -1.11 -4.66 8.94
CA ALA A 24 -1.09 -4.68 7.48
C ALA A 24 0.06 -3.82 6.95
N ALA A 25 0.47 -4.09 5.71
CA ALA A 25 1.55 -3.37 5.07
C ALA A 25 1.20 -3.09 3.61
N GLY A 26 1.61 -1.93 3.12
CA GLY A 26 1.45 -1.55 1.72
C GLY A 26 2.74 -0.99 1.15
N LEU A 27 2.81 -0.98 -0.17
CA LEU A 27 3.99 -0.53 -0.89
C LEU A 27 3.69 0.75 -1.67
N LEU A 28 4.41 1.82 -1.36
CA LEU A 28 4.35 3.09 -2.07
C LEU A 28 5.59 3.18 -2.97
N LEU A 29 5.43 2.76 -4.20
CA LEU A 29 6.50 2.79 -5.20
C LEU A 29 6.68 4.17 -5.78
N VAL A 30 7.93 4.61 -5.89
CA VAL A 30 8.30 5.94 -6.38
C VAL A 30 9.19 5.81 -7.61
N ARG A 31 8.89 6.60 -8.64
CA ARG A 31 9.73 6.73 -9.85
C ARG A 31 9.47 8.09 -10.49
N ASN A 32 10.55 8.85 -10.74
CA ASN A 32 10.47 10.15 -11.41
C ASN A 32 9.45 11.11 -10.75
N ARG A 33 9.45 11.18 -9.41
CA ARG A 33 8.54 12.00 -8.60
C ARG A 33 7.06 11.68 -8.84
N THR A 34 6.79 10.40 -9.15
CA THR A 34 5.43 9.86 -9.21
C THR A 34 5.33 8.67 -8.25
N VAL A 35 4.11 8.36 -7.85
CA VAL A 35 3.80 7.17 -7.05
C VAL A 35 2.84 6.29 -7.82
N LEU A 36 2.97 4.98 -7.62
CA LEU A 36 2.08 4.02 -8.25
C LEU A 36 0.84 3.81 -7.39
N LEU A 37 -0.31 4.14 -7.96
CA LEU A 37 -1.61 3.96 -7.31
C LEU A 37 -2.47 2.98 -8.09
N GLN A 38 -3.30 2.22 -7.36
CA GLN A 38 -4.30 1.34 -7.96
C GLN A 38 -5.70 1.88 -7.70
N HIS A 39 -6.54 1.82 -8.71
CA HIS A 39 -7.95 2.15 -8.61
C HIS A 39 -8.70 0.90 -8.19
N ARG A 40 -9.23 0.90 -6.98
CA ARG A 40 -9.93 -0.25 -6.39
C ARG A 40 -11.25 -0.46 -7.12
N ALA A 41 -11.55 -1.71 -7.44
CA ALA A 41 -12.80 -2.08 -8.08
C ALA A 41 -14.02 -1.71 -7.21
N PRO A 42 -15.18 -1.37 -7.80
CA PRO A 42 -16.37 -0.96 -7.02
C PRO A 42 -16.90 -2.05 -6.08
N TRP A 43 -16.63 -3.31 -6.36
CA TRP A 43 -17.16 -4.43 -5.60
C TRP A 43 -16.31 -4.84 -4.38
N VAL A 44 -15.17 -4.19 -4.16
CA VAL A 44 -14.36 -4.45 -2.97
C VAL A 44 -14.63 -3.39 -1.89
N HIS A 45 -14.19 -3.66 -0.66
CA HIS A 45 -14.31 -2.70 0.45
C HIS A 45 -13.58 -1.40 0.11
N ASN A 46 -14.25 -0.26 0.34
CA ASN A 46 -13.79 1.06 -0.09
C ASN A 46 -13.52 1.11 -1.60
N GLY A 47 -14.38 0.46 -2.38
CA GLY A 47 -14.27 0.43 -3.82
C GLY A 47 -14.39 1.80 -4.46
N ASP A 48 -13.98 1.89 -5.73
CA ASP A 48 -13.97 3.12 -6.51
C ASP A 48 -13.11 4.22 -5.87
N THR A 49 -12.06 3.82 -5.13
CA THR A 49 -11.06 4.74 -4.58
C THR A 49 -9.66 4.35 -5.02
N TRP A 50 -8.75 5.31 -4.95
CA TRP A 50 -7.35 5.09 -5.30
C TRP A 50 -6.52 4.90 -4.03
N GLY A 51 -5.61 3.92 -4.08
CA GLY A 51 -4.73 3.63 -2.96
C GLY A 51 -3.50 2.86 -3.41
N ILE A 52 -2.74 2.37 -2.44
CA ILE A 52 -1.54 1.58 -2.71
C ILE A 52 -1.85 0.09 -2.56
N PRO A 53 -1.10 -0.79 -3.24
CA PRO A 53 -1.23 -2.23 -3.01
C PRO A 53 -0.75 -2.58 -1.61
N GLY A 54 -1.42 -3.53 -0.99
CA GLY A 54 -1.07 -3.98 0.35
C GLY A 54 -2.12 -4.92 0.91
N GLY A 55 -1.85 -5.43 2.11
CA GLY A 55 -2.75 -6.35 2.79
C GLY A 55 -2.18 -6.82 4.12
N ALA A 56 -2.84 -7.83 4.70
CA ALA A 56 -2.50 -8.38 6.00
C ALA A 56 -1.10 -9.00 6.02
N ARG A 57 -0.35 -8.72 7.08
CA ARG A 57 0.97 -9.30 7.31
C ARG A 57 0.83 -10.64 8.03
N ASP A 58 1.49 -11.67 7.54
CA ASP A 58 1.60 -12.95 8.25
C ASP A 58 2.66 -12.84 9.36
N SER A 59 2.52 -13.66 10.40
CA SER A 59 3.35 -13.55 11.61
C SER A 59 4.85 -13.76 11.34
N HIS A 60 5.19 -14.52 10.31
CA HIS A 60 6.58 -14.84 9.96
C HIS A 60 7.21 -13.81 9.00
N GLU A 61 6.41 -12.88 8.48
CA GLU A 61 6.89 -11.90 7.51
C GLU A 61 7.37 -10.61 8.20
N SER A 62 8.42 -10.01 7.65
CA SER A 62 8.73 -8.61 7.95
C SER A 62 7.69 -7.71 7.27
N ILE A 63 7.66 -6.44 7.66
CA ILE A 63 6.80 -5.44 7.03
C ILE A 63 7.08 -5.35 5.54
N PHE A 64 8.36 -5.27 5.16
CA PHE A 64 8.76 -5.18 3.75
C PHE A 64 8.38 -6.43 2.95
N GLU A 65 8.60 -7.61 3.53
CA GLU A 65 8.22 -8.87 2.89
C GLU A 65 6.72 -8.94 2.61
N ALA A 66 5.89 -8.51 3.57
CA ALA A 66 4.43 -8.48 3.41
C ALA A 66 4.01 -7.50 2.31
N ALA A 67 4.59 -6.29 2.31
CA ALA A 67 4.29 -5.28 1.30
C ALA A 67 4.67 -5.76 -0.10
N LEU A 68 5.83 -6.41 -0.25
CA LEU A 68 6.28 -6.98 -1.53
C LEU A 68 5.39 -8.11 -2.01
N ARG A 69 5.05 -9.04 -1.13
CA ARG A 69 4.20 -10.17 -1.48
C ARG A 69 2.83 -9.70 -1.97
N GLU A 70 2.18 -8.82 -1.20
CA GLU A 70 0.88 -8.29 -1.57
C GLU A 70 0.94 -7.54 -2.91
N SER A 71 1.99 -6.75 -3.12
CA SER A 71 2.15 -6.00 -4.36
C SER A 71 2.41 -6.92 -5.55
N HIS A 72 3.17 -7.98 -5.36
CA HIS A 72 3.36 -8.99 -6.40
C HIS A 72 2.03 -9.66 -6.78
N GLU A 73 1.21 -10.00 -5.77
CA GLU A 73 -0.09 -10.63 -5.99
C GLU A 73 -1.08 -9.70 -6.70
N GLU A 74 -1.08 -8.42 -6.36
CA GLU A 74 -2.09 -7.47 -6.83
C GLU A 74 -1.71 -6.78 -8.14
N ILE A 75 -0.43 -6.43 -8.33
CA ILE A 75 0.03 -5.65 -9.49
C ILE A 75 1.21 -6.27 -10.24
N GLY A 76 1.56 -7.50 -9.92
CA GLY A 76 2.50 -8.30 -10.72
C GLY A 76 3.94 -7.83 -10.76
N ILE A 77 4.38 -7.00 -9.82
CA ILE A 77 5.76 -6.46 -9.82
C ILE A 77 6.79 -7.53 -9.48
N GLU A 78 7.99 -7.39 -10.05
CA GLU A 78 9.13 -8.21 -9.68
C GLU A 78 9.83 -7.58 -8.46
N ILE A 79 9.91 -8.35 -7.37
CA ILE A 79 10.38 -7.84 -6.09
C ILE A 79 11.86 -7.41 -6.11
N ASN A 80 12.68 -7.98 -6.98
CA ASN A 80 14.09 -7.61 -7.11
C ASN A 80 14.30 -6.24 -7.80
N LEU A 81 13.23 -5.65 -8.34
CA LEU A 81 13.26 -4.31 -8.96
C LEU A 81 12.78 -3.22 -7.99
N VAL A 82 12.69 -3.54 -6.71
CA VAL A 82 12.21 -2.63 -5.65
C VAL A 82 13.30 -2.44 -4.60
N THR A 83 13.63 -1.18 -4.29
CA THR A 83 14.61 -0.85 -3.25
C THR A 83 13.93 -0.07 -2.13
N GLN A 84 13.91 -0.63 -0.94
CA GLN A 84 13.29 0.01 0.23
C GLN A 84 14.04 1.30 0.61
N ARG A 85 13.27 2.35 0.94
CA ARG A 85 13.83 3.64 1.37
C ARG A 85 13.44 3.96 2.82
N GLU A 86 12.15 3.92 3.15
CA GLU A 86 11.63 4.37 4.44
C GLU A 86 10.32 3.65 4.73
N THR A 87 9.94 3.58 6.00
CA THR A 87 8.63 3.04 6.41
C THR A 87 7.89 4.09 7.23
N PHE A 88 6.65 4.35 6.85
CA PHE A 88 5.74 5.23 7.57
C PHE A 88 4.69 4.36 8.28
N SER A 89 4.56 4.54 9.59
CA SER A 89 3.63 3.73 10.40
C SER A 89 2.44 4.56 10.83
N ASP A 90 1.23 4.05 10.58
CA ASP A 90 -0.01 4.56 11.12
C ASP A 90 -0.42 3.63 12.26
N ASP A 91 -0.04 3.97 13.47
CA ASP A 91 -0.21 3.14 14.66
C ASP A 91 -1.50 3.53 15.38
N HIS A 92 -2.43 2.55 15.47
CA HIS A 92 -3.74 2.72 16.11
C HIS A 92 -3.76 2.17 17.54
N GLY A 93 -2.62 1.78 18.08
CA GLY A 93 -2.48 1.17 19.40
C GLY A 93 -2.39 -0.35 19.32
N ASN A 94 -3.49 -1.05 19.10
CA ASN A 94 -3.52 -2.51 19.00
C ASN A 94 -3.52 -3.02 17.55
N TRP A 95 -3.43 -2.11 16.58
CA TRP A 95 -3.32 -2.44 15.16
C TRP A 95 -2.49 -1.36 14.46
N ARG A 96 -1.73 -1.75 13.45
CA ARG A 96 -0.85 -0.82 12.73
C ARG A 96 -0.85 -1.11 11.24
N TYR A 97 -0.86 -0.04 10.45
CA TYR A 97 -0.62 -0.11 9.01
C TYR A 97 0.72 0.53 8.70
N ASP A 98 1.60 -0.22 8.06
CA ASP A 98 2.92 0.27 7.67
C ASP A 98 2.99 0.47 6.16
N THR A 99 3.32 1.69 5.74
CA THR A 99 3.55 2.03 4.34
C THR A 99 5.04 2.01 4.07
N VAL A 100 5.48 1.11 3.21
CA VAL A 100 6.88 1.03 2.79
C VAL A 100 7.08 1.91 1.56
N ILE A 101 7.91 2.92 1.69
CA ILE A 101 8.32 3.79 0.59
C ILE A 101 9.53 3.16 -0.08
N ALA A 102 9.46 2.97 -1.38
CA ALA A 102 10.52 2.25 -2.11
C ALA A 102 10.73 2.83 -3.51
N ASP A 103 11.97 2.80 -3.97
CA ASP A 103 12.32 3.13 -5.35
C ASP A 103 11.93 1.97 -6.28
N ALA A 104 11.28 2.32 -7.38
CA ALA A 104 11.05 1.39 -8.47
C ALA A 104 12.17 1.51 -9.50
N HIS A 105 12.80 0.39 -9.83
CA HIS A 105 13.79 0.35 -10.92
C HIS A 105 13.12 0.78 -12.23
N PRO A 106 13.85 1.45 -13.16
CA PRO A 106 13.26 1.87 -14.45
C PRO A 106 12.62 0.73 -15.25
N ASP A 107 13.10 -0.49 -15.08
CA ASP A 107 12.57 -1.67 -15.80
C ASP A 107 11.35 -2.29 -15.14
N LEU A 108 10.95 -1.80 -13.96
CA LEU A 108 9.79 -2.34 -13.26
C LEU A 108 8.52 -2.04 -14.05
N ILE A 109 7.75 -3.11 -14.32
CA ILE A 109 6.46 -3.03 -14.97
C ILE A 109 5.41 -3.55 -14.00
N ALA A 110 4.31 -2.80 -13.87
CA ALA A 110 3.18 -3.17 -13.04
C ALA A 110 1.93 -3.24 -13.91
N HIS A 111 1.04 -4.17 -13.57
CA HIS A 111 -0.24 -4.33 -14.26
C HIS A 111 -1.25 -4.92 -13.30
N GLU A 112 -2.54 -4.80 -13.62
CA GLU A 112 -3.60 -5.42 -12.83
C GLU A 112 -3.45 -6.94 -12.91
N GLN A 113 -3.21 -7.56 -11.76
CA GLN A 113 -2.97 -9.01 -11.67
C GLN A 113 -4.23 -9.77 -11.26
N ASN A 114 -5.16 -9.10 -10.59
CA ASN A 114 -6.41 -9.70 -10.15
C ASN A 114 -7.58 -8.75 -10.44
N ASP A 115 -8.81 -9.15 -10.08
CA ASP A 115 -10.03 -8.38 -10.36
C ASP A 115 -10.37 -7.35 -9.28
N GLU A 116 -9.49 -7.14 -8.30
CA GLU A 116 -9.70 -6.15 -7.24
C GLU A 116 -9.32 -4.73 -7.67
N SER A 117 -8.60 -4.59 -8.79
CA SER A 117 -8.17 -3.29 -9.33
C SER A 117 -8.72 -3.09 -10.74
N LEU A 118 -9.25 -1.90 -11.02
CA LEU A 118 -9.71 -1.50 -12.36
C LEU A 118 -8.54 -1.06 -13.23
N GLU A 119 -7.61 -0.30 -12.65
CA GLU A 119 -6.43 0.22 -13.34
C GLU A 119 -5.36 0.59 -12.34
N ILE A 120 -4.15 0.79 -12.83
CA ILE A 120 -3.04 1.33 -12.06
C ILE A 120 -2.47 2.54 -12.81
N GLN A 121 -1.92 3.49 -12.06
CA GLN A 121 -1.44 4.75 -12.63
C GLN A 121 -0.24 5.26 -11.84
N TRP A 122 0.77 5.75 -12.57
CA TRP A 122 1.84 6.56 -11.96
C TRP A 122 1.33 7.99 -11.85
N VAL A 123 1.22 8.51 -10.63
CA VAL A 123 0.61 9.80 -10.33
C VAL A 123 1.66 10.72 -9.73
N LYS A 124 1.79 11.92 -10.26
CA LYS A 124 2.72 12.93 -9.71
C LYS A 124 2.37 13.23 -8.26
N PHE A 125 3.39 13.47 -7.43
CA PHE A 125 3.18 13.78 -6.01
C PHE A 125 2.13 14.88 -5.81
N GLU A 126 2.20 15.94 -6.60
CA GLU A 126 1.28 17.09 -6.50
C GLU A 126 -0.15 16.78 -6.96
N ASP A 127 -0.38 15.68 -7.66
CA ASP A 127 -1.69 15.34 -8.22
C ASP A 127 -2.43 14.29 -7.40
N VAL A 128 -1.77 13.65 -6.44
CA VAL A 128 -2.35 12.54 -5.66
C VAL A 128 -3.59 13.01 -4.88
N ALA A 129 -3.50 14.17 -4.22
CA ALA A 129 -4.59 14.67 -3.38
C ALA A 129 -5.86 15.00 -4.18
N ALA A 130 -5.76 15.17 -5.50
CA ALA A 130 -6.90 15.45 -6.36
C ALA A 130 -7.73 14.21 -6.69
N LYS A 131 -7.18 13.01 -6.44
CA LYS A 131 -7.90 11.76 -6.68
C LYS A 131 -8.80 11.42 -5.50
N LYS A 132 -9.82 10.62 -5.77
CA LYS A 132 -10.69 10.06 -4.73
C LYS A 132 -9.91 8.94 -4.02
N LEU A 133 -9.23 9.29 -2.95
CA LEU A 133 -8.34 8.38 -2.24
C LEU A 133 -9.09 7.46 -1.28
N HIS A 134 -8.57 6.25 -1.09
CA HIS A 134 -8.97 5.37 0.00
C HIS A 134 -8.88 6.18 1.32
N PRO A 135 -9.89 6.11 2.21
CA PRO A 135 -9.94 6.98 3.39
C PRO A 135 -8.67 6.95 4.26
N SER A 136 -8.11 5.78 4.51
CA SER A 136 -6.88 5.64 5.31
C SER A 136 -5.68 6.25 4.61
N PHE A 137 -5.59 6.07 3.30
CA PHE A 137 -4.50 6.66 2.50
C PHE A 137 -4.63 8.18 2.43
N ALA A 138 -5.86 8.68 2.27
CA ALA A 138 -6.13 10.12 2.28
C ALA A 138 -5.66 10.76 3.59
N LYS A 139 -5.92 10.11 4.71
CA LYS A 139 -5.51 10.58 6.03
C LYS A 139 -3.99 10.64 6.17
N SER A 140 -3.27 9.67 5.65
CA SER A 140 -1.81 9.58 5.75
C SER A 140 -1.09 10.41 4.70
N TRP A 141 -1.75 10.76 3.60
CA TRP A 141 -1.08 11.36 2.46
C TRP A 141 -0.32 12.66 2.77
N PRO A 142 -0.83 13.62 3.56
CA PRO A 142 -0.07 14.83 3.85
C PRO A 142 1.30 14.56 4.48
N GLU A 143 1.38 13.63 5.43
CA GLU A 143 2.65 13.25 6.05
C GLU A 143 3.53 12.46 5.10
N LEU A 144 2.94 11.57 4.32
CA LEU A 144 3.67 10.81 3.29
C LEU A 144 4.25 11.76 2.24
N GLN A 145 3.49 12.74 1.80
CA GLN A 145 3.96 13.73 0.81
C GLN A 145 5.14 14.53 1.34
N THR A 146 5.10 14.95 2.60
CA THR A 146 6.22 15.65 3.24
C THR A 146 7.47 14.77 3.25
N LEU A 147 7.30 13.51 3.60
CA LEU A 147 8.40 12.54 3.65
C LEU A 147 8.98 12.28 2.26
N LEU A 148 8.12 12.11 1.26
CA LEU A 148 8.53 11.93 -0.14
C LEU A 148 9.34 13.12 -0.65
N ASN A 149 8.92 14.33 -0.32
CA ASN A 149 9.64 15.53 -0.73
C ASN A 149 11.02 15.66 -0.09
N LYS A 150 11.23 15.05 1.07
CA LYS A 150 12.55 14.97 1.70
C LYS A 150 13.44 13.90 1.07
N LEU A 151 12.86 12.73 0.77
CA LEU A 151 13.60 11.58 0.28
C LEU A 151 13.95 11.70 -1.22
N PHE A 152 13.12 12.37 -1.99
CA PHE A 152 13.22 12.44 -3.45
C PHE A 152 13.30 13.90 -3.92
N ILE A 153 14.36 14.56 -3.53
CA ILE A 153 14.62 15.97 -3.88
C ILE A 153 14.90 16.13 -5.37
#